data_90526ba7497273a9d499a6db776065cc
#
_entry.id   90526ba7497273a9d499a6db776065cc
#
_cell.length_a   1.000
_cell.length_b   1.000
_cell.length_c   1.000
_cell.angle_alpha   90.00
_cell.angle_beta   90.00
_cell.angle_gamma   90.00
#
_symmetry.space_group_name_H-M   'P 1'
#
loop_
_entity.id
_entity.type
_entity.pdbx_description
1 polymer ?
#
loop_
_entity_poly.entity_id
_entity_poly.type
_entity_poly.pdbx_seq_one_letter_code
_entity_poly.pdbx_strand_id
1 'polypeptide(L)'
;MRREIIDIKLGSLWFIVGGNFASMRYLGADMFLLRHGQSYFNLHFNQSGVDPGIKDPELTPFGIAQAAAAATTLATSKLTRILVSPYTRALQTVEPIRALYDLPVDVLHEVRERAAFTCDVGSTPDVLATRFPQHDFAHLPRQWWHEGTEPLEATIARANNFRSLMSTRTDSDTTLLVSHWAFLLALTGVSLENAEIMEYDPASPAPPKMAPYA
;
A
#
# COMPACT_ATOMS: atom_id res chain seq x y z
N MET A 1 17.47 -44.50 -11.93
CA MET A 1 16.52 -44.30 -10.83
C MET A 1 15.98 -42.87 -10.91
N ARG A 2 14.76 -42.71 -11.40
CA ARG A 2 14.08 -41.39 -11.40
C ARG A 2 13.62 -41.10 -9.97
N ARG A 3 14.03 -39.96 -9.41
CA ARG A 3 13.53 -39.48 -8.13
C ARG A 3 12.20 -38.77 -8.38
N GLU A 4 11.13 -39.27 -7.78
CA GLU A 4 9.85 -38.59 -7.76
C GLU A 4 9.95 -37.38 -6.82
N ILE A 5 9.56 -36.22 -7.35
CA ILE A 5 9.40 -34.99 -6.58
C ILE A 5 7.95 -35.01 -6.09
N ILE A 6 7.77 -35.14 -4.77
CA ILE A 6 6.44 -35.00 -4.17
C ILE A 6 6.27 -33.53 -3.78
N ASP A 7 5.44 -32.82 -4.52
CA ASP A 7 5.03 -31.46 -4.19
C ASP A 7 3.94 -31.51 -3.12
N ILE A 8 4.30 -31.12 -1.90
CA ILE A 8 3.34 -30.89 -0.82
C ILE A 8 3.31 -29.39 -0.52
N LYS A 9 2.24 -28.73 -0.93
CA LYS A 9 1.96 -27.33 -0.62
C LYS A 9 1.21 -27.26 0.71
N LEU A 10 1.90 -26.95 1.80
CA LEU A 10 1.33 -26.61 3.11
C LEU A 10 1.77 -25.19 3.45
N GLY A 11 0.94 -24.21 3.11
CA GLY A 11 1.28 -22.81 3.29
C GLY A 11 2.47 -22.41 2.40
N SER A 12 3.16 -21.33 2.71
CA SER A 12 4.32 -20.82 1.98
C SER A 12 5.63 -21.62 2.21
N LEU A 13 5.57 -22.87 2.68
CA LEU A 13 6.75 -23.73 2.92
C LEU A 13 6.97 -24.69 1.76
N TRP A 14 8.11 -24.54 1.07
CA TRP A 14 8.62 -25.54 0.12
C TRP A 14 9.67 -26.41 0.80
N PHE A 15 9.44 -27.72 0.87
CA PHE A 15 10.44 -28.67 1.33
C PHE A 15 11.12 -29.30 0.11
N ILE A 16 12.43 -29.07 -0.04
CA ILE A 16 13.29 -29.86 -0.94
C ILE A 16 14.01 -30.90 -0.09
N VAL A 17 13.66 -32.18 -0.27
CA VAL A 17 14.36 -33.28 0.37
C VAL A 17 15.50 -33.73 -0.52
N GLY A 18 16.72 -33.37 -0.14
CA GLY A 18 17.95 -33.91 -0.73
C GLY A 18 18.86 -32.89 -1.41
N GLY A 19 19.68 -32.21 -0.68
CA GLY A 19 20.76 -31.36 -1.18
C GLY A 19 21.31 -30.46 -0.07
N ASN A 20 22.62 -30.33 0.03
CA ASN A 20 23.39 -29.65 1.07
C ASN A 20 22.73 -28.41 1.68
N PHE A 21 22.75 -28.33 3.00
CA PHE A 21 22.39 -27.16 3.80
C PHE A 21 23.30 -25.96 3.48
N ALA A 22 22.93 -25.19 2.49
CA ALA A 22 23.46 -23.85 2.31
C ALA A 22 22.24 -22.91 2.28
N SER A 23 22.07 -22.14 3.35
CA SER A 23 21.06 -21.11 3.58
C SER A 23 19.58 -21.57 3.46
N MET A 24 19.03 -21.96 4.60
CA MET A 24 17.61 -21.86 4.84
C MET A 24 17.29 -20.34 4.82
N ARG A 25 17.03 -19.79 3.63
CA ARG A 25 16.31 -18.53 3.55
C ARG A 25 14.94 -18.85 4.14
N TYR A 26 14.60 -18.27 5.26
CA TYR A 26 13.21 -17.97 5.55
C TYR A 26 12.72 -17.26 4.29
N LEU A 27 11.88 -17.93 3.52
CA LEU A 27 11.17 -17.30 2.41
C LEU A 27 10.47 -16.09 3.03
N GLY A 28 10.77 -14.91 2.51
CA GLY A 28 10.42 -13.64 3.08
C GLY A 28 8.95 -13.62 3.46
N ALA A 29 8.70 -13.22 4.66
CA ALA A 29 7.37 -13.07 5.15
C ALA A 29 6.73 -11.93 4.39
N ASP A 30 5.60 -12.21 3.73
CA ASP A 30 4.91 -11.27 2.85
C ASP A 30 4.21 -10.19 3.68
N MET A 31 4.50 -8.94 3.39
CA MET A 31 3.71 -7.82 3.93
C MET A 31 2.38 -7.70 3.20
N PHE A 32 1.41 -7.06 3.82
CA PHE A 32 0.12 -6.76 3.19
C PHE A 32 0.14 -5.39 2.55
N LEU A 33 -0.29 -5.32 1.30
CA LEU A 33 -0.54 -4.08 0.57
C LEU A 33 -2.04 -3.91 0.38
N LEU A 34 -2.54 -2.70 0.57
CA LEU A 34 -3.95 -2.36 0.37
C LEU A 34 -4.02 -1.04 -0.40
N ARG A 35 -4.67 -1.05 -1.56
CA ARG A 35 -5.06 0.19 -2.22
C ARG A 35 -6.26 0.79 -1.48
N HIS A 36 -6.28 2.12 -1.29
CA HIS A 36 -7.44 2.80 -0.70
C HIS A 36 -8.77 2.45 -1.38
N GLY A 37 -9.87 2.52 -0.64
CA GLY A 37 -11.22 2.34 -1.16
C GLY A 37 -11.62 3.39 -2.20
N GLN A 38 -12.74 3.19 -2.90
CA GLN A 38 -13.22 4.14 -3.91
C GLN A 38 -13.42 5.53 -3.31
N SER A 39 -12.75 6.53 -3.87
CA SER A 39 -12.94 7.95 -3.54
C SER A 39 -13.94 8.62 -4.49
N TYR A 40 -14.41 9.83 -4.13
CA TYR A 40 -15.24 10.63 -5.05
C TYR A 40 -14.50 10.96 -6.35
N PHE A 41 -13.18 11.12 -6.33
CA PHE A 41 -12.40 11.23 -7.57
C PHE A 41 -12.55 9.98 -8.43
N ASN A 42 -12.34 8.78 -7.87
CA ASN A 42 -12.48 7.53 -8.63
C ASN A 42 -13.87 7.37 -9.22
N LEU A 43 -14.92 7.70 -8.46
CA LEU A 43 -16.30 7.62 -8.92
C LEU A 43 -16.53 8.46 -10.18
N HIS A 44 -16.11 9.73 -10.15
CA HIS A 44 -16.35 10.66 -11.27
C HIS A 44 -15.41 10.40 -12.44
N PHE A 45 -14.12 10.13 -12.16
CA PHE A 45 -13.13 9.88 -13.19
C PHE A 45 -13.42 8.60 -13.98
N ASN A 46 -13.84 7.53 -13.33
CA ASN A 46 -14.20 6.26 -14.00
C ASN A 46 -15.42 6.40 -14.92
N GLN A 47 -16.30 7.36 -14.65
CA GLN A 47 -17.47 7.62 -15.49
C GLN A 47 -17.19 8.51 -16.69
N SER A 48 -16.31 9.48 -16.54
CA SER A 48 -16.11 10.54 -17.53
C SER A 48 -14.74 10.57 -18.20
N GLY A 49 -13.72 9.97 -17.57
CA GLY A 49 -12.31 10.14 -17.97
C GLY A 49 -11.76 11.56 -17.71
N VAL A 50 -12.53 12.44 -17.05
CA VAL A 50 -12.17 13.85 -16.82
C VAL A 50 -11.92 14.08 -15.34
N ASP A 51 -10.85 14.83 -15.01
CA ASP A 51 -10.55 15.24 -13.63
C ASP A 51 -11.70 16.10 -13.08
N PRO A 52 -12.38 15.66 -12.00
CA PRO A 52 -13.51 16.40 -11.41
C PRO A 52 -13.09 17.64 -10.61
N GLY A 53 -11.79 17.93 -10.47
CA GLY A 53 -11.28 19.09 -9.72
C GLY A 53 -11.37 18.95 -8.19
N ILE A 54 -11.55 17.75 -7.65
CA ILE A 54 -11.69 17.51 -6.21
C ILE A 54 -10.33 17.29 -5.57
N LYS A 55 -9.92 18.20 -4.68
CA LYS A 55 -8.67 18.09 -3.91
C LYS A 55 -8.86 17.16 -2.73
N ASP A 56 -7.86 16.31 -2.45
CA ASP A 56 -7.81 15.37 -1.32
C ASP A 56 -9.17 14.70 -1.03
N PRO A 57 -9.79 14.02 -2.03
CA PRO A 57 -11.14 13.51 -1.95
C PRO A 57 -11.31 12.45 -0.86
N GLU A 58 -12.47 12.47 -0.24
CA GLU A 58 -12.94 11.44 0.69
C GLU A 58 -13.37 10.16 -0.06
N LEU A 59 -13.52 9.08 0.69
CA LEU A 59 -14.15 7.86 0.23
C LEU A 59 -15.64 8.11 -0.06
N THR A 60 -16.17 7.42 -1.07
CA THR A 60 -17.62 7.30 -1.26
C THR A 60 -18.22 6.37 -0.21
N PRO A 61 -19.55 6.34 -0.01
CA PRO A 61 -20.19 5.32 0.82
C PRO A 61 -19.82 3.89 0.41
N PHE A 62 -19.63 3.64 -0.89
CA PHE A 62 -19.13 2.36 -1.39
C PHE A 62 -17.69 2.12 -0.98
N GLY A 63 -16.82 3.14 -1.07
CA GLY A 63 -15.42 3.04 -0.61
C GLY A 63 -15.30 2.78 0.89
N ILE A 64 -16.19 3.35 1.71
CA ILE A 64 -16.28 3.04 3.15
C ILE A 64 -16.66 1.58 3.38
N ALA A 65 -17.64 1.05 2.63
CA ALA A 65 -18.01 -0.36 2.70
C ALA A 65 -16.87 -1.28 2.24
N GLN A 66 -16.12 -0.90 1.20
CA GLN A 66 -14.92 -1.60 0.76
C GLN A 66 -13.85 -1.65 1.87
N ALA A 67 -13.59 -0.53 2.56
CA ALA A 67 -12.64 -0.47 3.68
C ALA A 67 -13.04 -1.39 4.84
N ALA A 68 -14.33 -1.44 5.18
CA ALA A 68 -14.86 -2.35 6.19
C ALA A 68 -14.73 -3.83 5.78
N ALA A 69 -14.94 -4.15 4.50
CA ALA A 69 -14.74 -5.50 3.97
C ALA A 69 -13.25 -5.90 4.01
N ALA A 70 -12.34 -4.98 3.65
CA ALA A 70 -10.90 -5.20 3.76
C ALA A 70 -10.47 -5.48 5.22
N ALA A 71 -11.01 -4.73 6.19
CA ALA A 71 -10.78 -4.99 7.62
C ALA A 71 -11.23 -6.40 8.02
N THR A 72 -12.39 -6.85 7.54
CA THR A 72 -12.88 -8.21 7.79
C THR A 72 -11.96 -9.28 7.19
N THR A 73 -11.49 -9.06 5.97
CA THR A 73 -10.54 -9.97 5.30
C THR A 73 -9.23 -10.08 6.08
N LEU A 74 -8.72 -8.96 6.59
CA LEU A 74 -7.49 -8.93 7.38
C LEU A 74 -7.66 -9.43 8.81
N ALA A 75 -8.88 -9.64 9.32
CA ALA A 75 -9.15 -9.98 10.72
C ALA A 75 -8.42 -11.23 11.25
N THR A 76 -7.99 -12.12 10.37
CA THR A 76 -7.20 -13.32 10.73
C THR A 76 -5.69 -13.13 10.52
N SER A 77 -5.25 -12.01 9.97
CA SER A 77 -3.84 -11.69 9.76
C SER A 77 -3.20 -11.26 11.07
N LYS A 78 -1.91 -11.54 11.25
CA LYS A 78 -1.17 -11.18 12.46
C LYS A 78 -0.53 -9.79 12.31
N LEU A 79 -1.35 -8.77 12.03
CA LEU A 79 -0.83 -7.41 11.89
C LEU A 79 -0.33 -6.87 13.23
N THR A 80 0.83 -6.21 13.20
CA THR A 80 1.41 -5.50 14.36
C THR A 80 1.67 -4.02 14.05
N ARG A 81 1.58 -3.62 12.78
CA ARG A 81 1.87 -2.25 12.33
C ARG A 81 1.10 -1.91 11.06
N ILE A 82 0.70 -0.66 10.96
CA ILE A 82 0.09 -0.08 9.78
C ILE A 82 0.91 1.12 9.31
N LEU A 83 1.27 1.13 8.03
CA LEU A 83 1.85 2.25 7.32
C LEU A 83 0.79 2.83 6.39
N VAL A 84 0.59 4.16 6.40
CA VAL A 84 -0.47 4.77 5.60
C VAL A 84 0.00 6.08 4.96
N SER A 85 -0.46 6.31 3.74
CA SER A 85 -0.33 7.61 3.06
C SER A 85 -1.18 8.67 3.74
N PRO A 86 -0.72 9.94 3.82
CA PRO A 86 -1.47 11.02 4.48
C PRO A 86 -2.70 11.52 3.69
N TYR A 87 -2.98 11.02 2.48
CA TYR A 87 -4.21 11.38 1.78
C TYR A 87 -5.45 10.90 2.54
N THR A 88 -6.48 11.77 2.60
CA THR A 88 -7.76 11.51 3.28
C THR A 88 -8.36 10.15 2.93
N ARG A 89 -8.40 9.79 1.65
CA ARG A 89 -8.91 8.49 1.18
C ARG A 89 -8.17 7.28 1.76
N ALA A 90 -6.85 7.40 1.97
CA ALA A 90 -6.05 6.32 2.57
C ALA A 90 -6.26 6.27 4.09
N LEU A 91 -6.29 7.41 4.77
CA LEU A 91 -6.59 7.51 6.20
C LEU A 91 -7.98 6.94 6.52
N GLN A 92 -9.01 7.29 5.74
CA GLN A 92 -10.35 6.72 5.91
C GLN A 92 -10.40 5.21 5.65
N THR A 93 -9.56 4.69 4.75
CA THR A 93 -9.49 3.25 4.48
C THR A 93 -8.88 2.48 5.65
N VAL A 94 -7.93 3.07 6.37
CA VAL A 94 -7.25 2.41 7.49
C VAL A 94 -8.09 2.37 8.77
N GLU A 95 -9.06 3.29 8.95
CA GLU A 95 -9.80 3.43 10.21
C GLU A 95 -10.50 2.16 10.69
N PRO A 96 -11.27 1.42 9.86
CA PRO A 96 -11.90 0.18 10.32
C PRO A 96 -10.87 -0.91 10.67
N ILE A 97 -9.70 -0.92 10.02
CA ILE A 97 -8.63 -1.87 10.31
C ILE A 97 -7.96 -1.51 11.64
N ARG A 98 -7.62 -0.23 11.84
CA ARG A 98 -7.05 0.28 13.09
C ARG A 98 -7.96 -0.01 14.29
N ALA A 99 -9.26 0.25 14.12
CA ALA A 99 -10.23 0.02 15.19
C ALA A 99 -10.35 -1.48 15.59
N LEU A 100 -10.13 -2.39 14.62
CA LEU A 100 -10.18 -3.83 14.86
C LEU A 100 -8.96 -4.33 15.66
N TYR A 101 -7.78 -3.76 15.42
CA TYR A 101 -6.52 -4.25 15.96
C TYR A 101 -5.92 -3.41 17.08
N ASP A 102 -6.36 -2.16 17.24
CA ASP A 102 -5.73 -1.16 18.14
C ASP A 102 -4.21 -1.04 17.90
N LEU A 103 -3.81 -0.95 16.62
CA LEU A 103 -2.41 -0.95 16.20
C LEU A 103 -1.87 0.47 16.03
N PRO A 104 -0.54 0.66 16.21
CA PRO A 104 0.11 1.89 15.82
C PRO A 104 0.00 2.10 14.31
N VAL A 105 -0.30 3.34 13.90
CA VAL A 105 -0.40 3.78 12.52
C VAL A 105 0.64 4.84 12.26
N ASP A 106 1.60 4.53 11.38
CA ASP A 106 2.62 5.48 10.95
C ASP A 106 2.20 6.13 9.62
N VAL A 107 2.05 7.42 9.63
CA VAL A 107 1.70 8.20 8.43
C VAL A 107 2.96 8.54 7.65
N LEU A 108 3.10 8.08 6.42
CA LEU A 108 4.30 8.21 5.59
C LEU A 108 3.98 8.92 4.27
N HIS A 109 4.56 10.10 4.04
CA HIS A 109 4.35 10.80 2.78
C HIS A 109 5.13 10.19 1.61
N GLU A 110 6.13 9.37 1.86
CA GLU A 110 6.89 8.63 0.86
C GLU A 110 6.04 7.64 0.07
N VAL A 111 4.97 7.12 0.71
CA VAL A 111 4.05 6.16 0.07
C VAL A 111 2.80 6.82 -0.53
N ARG A 112 2.85 8.15 -0.73
CA ARG A 112 1.79 8.92 -1.39
C ARG A 112 1.59 8.53 -2.84
N GLU A 113 0.45 8.93 -3.41
CA GLU A 113 0.19 8.78 -4.84
C GLU A 113 1.18 9.60 -5.69
N ARG A 114 1.35 9.20 -6.94
CA ARG A 114 2.01 10.04 -7.94
C ARG A 114 1.10 11.23 -8.26
N ALA A 115 1.61 12.42 -8.06
CA ALA A 115 0.85 13.62 -8.40
C ALA A 115 0.68 13.72 -9.93
N ALA A 116 -0.57 13.64 -10.38
CA ALA A 116 -0.96 13.77 -11.78
C ALA A 116 -2.30 14.49 -11.96
N PHE A 117 -3.13 14.51 -10.93
CA PHE A 117 -4.50 15.03 -10.95
C PHE A 117 -4.74 15.97 -9.76
N THR A 118 -5.86 16.69 -9.79
CA THR A 118 -6.27 17.59 -8.70
C THR A 118 -6.43 16.84 -7.36
N CYS A 119 -6.85 15.58 -7.40
CA CYS A 119 -6.98 14.73 -6.19
C CYS A 119 -5.65 14.46 -5.47
N ASP A 120 -4.51 14.76 -6.10
CA ASP A 120 -3.18 14.57 -5.54
C ASP A 120 -2.61 15.85 -4.90
N VAL A 121 -3.43 16.90 -4.78
CA VAL A 121 -3.21 18.03 -3.87
C VAL A 121 -3.73 17.64 -2.51
N GLY A 122 -2.84 17.43 -1.55
CA GLY A 122 -3.19 16.95 -0.21
C GLY A 122 -3.68 18.06 0.75
N SER A 123 -4.14 17.64 1.92
CA SER A 123 -4.45 18.53 3.05
C SER A 123 -3.20 18.78 3.90
N THR A 124 -3.06 19.99 4.48
CA THR A 124 -1.94 20.31 5.38
C THR A 124 -1.99 19.51 6.68
N PRO A 125 -0.86 19.32 7.38
CA PRO A 125 -0.82 18.60 8.66
C PRO A 125 -1.83 19.09 9.69
N ASP A 126 -2.03 20.42 9.81
CA ASP A 126 -3.00 21.02 10.74
C ASP A 126 -4.45 20.60 10.41
N VAL A 127 -4.80 20.56 9.11
CA VAL A 127 -6.12 20.12 8.65
C VAL A 127 -6.28 18.62 8.91
N LEU A 128 -5.25 17.81 8.63
CA LEU A 128 -5.28 16.38 8.88
C LEU A 128 -5.39 16.07 10.37
N ALA A 129 -4.65 16.78 11.25
CA ALA A 129 -4.72 16.60 12.70
C ALA A 129 -6.11 16.93 13.26
N THR A 130 -6.79 17.92 12.66
CA THR A 130 -8.18 18.26 13.06
C THR A 130 -9.16 17.16 12.63
N ARG A 131 -8.98 16.57 11.45
CA ARG A 131 -9.88 15.55 10.89
C ARG A 131 -9.63 14.15 11.42
N PHE A 132 -8.39 13.84 11.75
CA PHE A 132 -7.90 12.52 12.20
C PHE A 132 -7.05 12.67 13.47
N PRO A 133 -7.62 13.15 14.60
CA PRO A 133 -6.87 13.47 15.81
C PRO A 133 -6.19 12.28 16.48
N GLN A 134 -6.51 11.05 16.03
CA GLN A 134 -5.91 9.80 16.49
C GLN A 134 -4.56 9.49 15.85
N HIS A 135 -4.13 10.25 14.81
CA HIS A 135 -2.85 10.08 14.12
C HIS A 135 -1.90 11.25 14.36
N ASP A 136 -0.60 10.98 14.29
CA ASP A 136 0.45 12.01 14.36
C ASP A 136 0.85 12.48 12.97
N PHE A 137 0.72 13.79 12.73
CA PHE A 137 1.10 14.46 11.49
C PHE A 137 2.23 15.48 11.69
N ALA A 138 2.76 15.65 12.92
CA ALA A 138 3.72 16.70 13.25
C ALA A 138 5.05 16.56 12.48
N HIS A 139 5.39 15.36 12.07
CA HIS A 139 6.61 15.06 11.30
C HIS A 139 6.48 15.37 9.80
N LEU A 140 5.25 15.62 9.30
CA LEU A 140 5.03 15.90 7.88
C LEU A 140 5.44 17.35 7.55
N PRO A 141 6.10 17.60 6.40
CA PRO A 141 6.26 18.95 5.90
C PRO A 141 4.88 19.55 5.59
N ARG A 142 4.76 20.89 5.69
CA ARG A 142 3.48 21.58 5.44
C ARG A 142 2.88 21.22 4.08
N GLN A 143 3.73 21.10 3.04
CA GLN A 143 3.39 20.57 1.73
C GLN A 143 4.17 19.26 1.52
N TRP A 144 3.54 18.16 1.85
CA TRP A 144 4.09 16.82 1.72
C TRP A 144 3.79 16.15 0.37
N TRP A 145 2.86 16.70 -0.42
CA TRP A 145 2.57 16.27 -1.79
C TRP A 145 3.47 16.97 -2.79
N HIS A 146 3.59 16.42 -4.00
CA HIS A 146 4.36 17.02 -5.08
C HIS A 146 3.57 18.17 -5.74
N GLU A 147 4.23 19.27 -6.05
CA GLU A 147 3.62 20.37 -6.80
C GLU A 147 3.64 20.04 -8.30
N GLY A 148 2.48 20.16 -8.96
CA GLY A 148 2.35 19.77 -10.37
C GLY A 148 2.47 18.26 -10.60
N THR A 149 2.78 17.85 -11.82
CA THR A 149 2.91 16.43 -12.18
C THR A 149 4.24 15.86 -11.72
N GLU A 150 4.19 14.83 -10.86
CA GLU A 150 5.40 14.12 -10.41
C GLU A 150 5.97 13.26 -11.55
N PRO A 151 7.27 13.36 -11.87
CA PRO A 151 7.91 12.49 -12.84
C PRO A 151 7.76 11.00 -12.42
N LEU A 152 7.50 10.13 -13.39
CA LEU A 152 7.32 8.70 -13.12
C LEU A 152 8.54 8.09 -12.41
N GLU A 153 9.73 8.51 -12.81
CA GLU A 153 11.01 8.07 -12.23
C GLU A 153 11.11 8.43 -10.74
N ALA A 154 10.53 9.55 -10.30
CA ALA A 154 10.51 9.93 -8.90
C ALA A 154 9.60 8.99 -8.08
N THR A 155 8.45 8.61 -8.62
CA THR A 155 7.56 7.61 -8.00
C THR A 155 8.25 6.24 -7.91
N ILE A 156 8.92 5.80 -9.00
CA ILE A 156 9.68 4.55 -9.01
C ILE A 156 10.81 4.58 -7.98
N ALA A 157 11.52 5.71 -7.85
CA ALA A 157 12.58 5.87 -6.86
C ALA A 157 12.03 5.75 -5.42
N ARG A 158 10.88 6.37 -5.11
CA ARG A 158 10.22 6.24 -3.80
C ARG A 158 9.81 4.78 -3.51
N ALA A 159 9.24 4.10 -4.51
CA ALA A 159 8.86 2.70 -4.38
C ALA A 159 10.08 1.78 -4.14
N ASN A 160 11.20 2.02 -4.84
CA ASN A 160 12.43 1.27 -4.64
C ASN A 160 13.05 1.53 -3.25
N ASN A 161 13.04 2.77 -2.77
CA ASN A 161 13.51 3.11 -1.43
C ASN A 161 12.64 2.42 -0.36
N PHE A 162 11.33 2.44 -0.52
CA PHE A 162 10.40 1.75 0.38
C PHE A 162 10.64 0.23 0.37
N ARG A 163 10.80 -0.40 -0.81
CA ARG A 163 11.14 -1.81 -0.94
C ARG A 163 12.44 -2.15 -0.20
N SER A 164 13.50 -1.37 -0.42
CA SER A 164 14.80 -1.57 0.23
C SER A 164 14.69 -1.45 1.75
N LEU A 165 13.90 -0.50 2.25
CA LEU A 165 13.65 -0.35 3.68
C LEU A 165 12.93 -1.58 4.24
N MET A 166 11.83 -2.00 3.59
CA MET A 166 11.02 -3.11 4.10
C MET A 166 11.72 -4.46 3.97
N SER A 167 12.58 -4.67 2.96
CA SER A 167 13.33 -5.92 2.80
C SER A 167 14.37 -6.18 3.90
N THR A 168 14.73 -5.16 4.66
CA THR A 168 15.69 -5.28 5.80
C THR A 168 15.00 -5.36 7.16
N ARG A 169 13.67 -5.21 7.21
CA ARG A 169 12.90 -5.24 8.45
C ARG A 169 12.49 -6.67 8.82
N THR A 170 12.49 -6.93 10.11
CA THR A 170 12.06 -8.24 10.67
C THR A 170 10.56 -8.33 10.94
N ASP A 171 9.83 -7.20 10.84
CA ASP A 171 8.38 -7.09 11.06
C ASP A 171 7.61 -6.81 9.76
N SER A 172 8.23 -7.02 8.60
CA SER A 172 7.57 -6.80 7.31
C SER A 172 6.34 -7.69 7.13
N ASP A 173 6.41 -8.96 7.55
CA ASP A 173 5.33 -9.95 7.46
C ASP A 173 4.08 -9.65 8.31
N THR A 174 4.22 -8.75 9.26
CA THR A 174 3.12 -8.29 10.13
C THR A 174 2.75 -6.83 9.87
N THR A 175 3.26 -6.26 8.78
CA THR A 175 3.03 -4.87 8.38
C THR A 175 1.99 -4.78 7.26
N LEU A 176 1.01 -3.89 7.42
CA LEU A 176 0.09 -3.46 6.37
C LEU A 176 0.53 -2.10 5.82
N LEU A 177 0.61 -1.97 4.50
CA LEU A 177 0.72 -0.68 3.81
C LEU A 177 -0.61 -0.31 3.15
N VAL A 178 -1.18 0.86 3.50
CA VAL A 178 -2.33 1.44 2.81
C VAL A 178 -1.85 2.59 1.92
N SER A 179 -1.99 2.43 0.61
CA SER A 179 -1.44 3.36 -0.38
C SER A 179 -2.34 3.47 -1.62
N HIS A 180 -1.77 3.79 -2.77
CA HIS A 180 -2.46 4.25 -3.97
C HIS A 180 -2.03 3.47 -5.20
N TRP A 181 -2.80 3.65 -6.28
CA TRP A 181 -2.64 2.89 -7.50
C TRP A 181 -1.25 3.03 -8.13
N ALA A 182 -0.77 4.25 -8.40
CA ALA A 182 0.51 4.42 -9.10
C ALA A 182 1.71 4.05 -8.23
N PHE A 183 1.67 4.34 -6.91
CA PHE A 183 2.72 3.92 -6.00
C PHE A 183 2.80 2.39 -5.90
N LEU A 184 1.67 1.72 -5.69
CA LEU A 184 1.63 0.25 -5.59
C LEU A 184 2.02 -0.42 -6.90
N LEU A 185 1.60 0.12 -8.05
CA LEU A 185 2.04 -0.35 -9.37
C LEU A 185 3.57 -0.19 -9.55
N ALA A 186 4.15 0.93 -9.11
CA ALA A 186 5.60 1.13 -9.14
C ALA A 186 6.34 0.17 -8.18
N LEU A 187 5.73 -0.19 -7.06
CA LEU A 187 6.30 -1.10 -6.07
C LEU A 187 6.28 -2.55 -6.54
N THR A 188 5.16 -3.00 -7.13
CA THR A 188 4.86 -4.42 -7.37
C THR A 188 4.84 -4.80 -8.85
N GLY A 189 4.60 -3.87 -9.76
CA GLY A 189 4.30 -4.13 -11.17
C GLY A 189 2.86 -4.61 -11.41
N VAL A 190 2.02 -4.67 -10.37
CA VAL A 190 0.62 -5.14 -10.43
C VAL A 190 -0.34 -3.98 -10.21
N SER A 191 -1.35 -3.88 -11.07
CA SER A 191 -2.45 -2.90 -10.91
C SER A 191 -3.48 -3.43 -9.92
N LEU A 192 -3.60 -2.80 -8.77
CA LEU A 192 -4.60 -3.16 -7.76
C LEU A 192 -5.88 -2.33 -7.93
N GLU A 193 -7.03 -2.98 -7.73
CA GLU A 193 -8.34 -2.31 -7.69
C GLU A 193 -8.56 -1.59 -6.33
N ASN A 194 -9.61 -0.75 -6.23
CA ASN A 194 -9.92 -0.07 -4.97
C ASN A 194 -10.23 -1.09 -3.85
N ALA A 195 -9.57 -0.94 -2.71
CA ALA A 195 -9.59 -1.82 -1.55
C ALA A 195 -9.13 -3.27 -1.83
N GLU A 196 -8.42 -3.51 -2.91
CA GLU A 196 -7.78 -4.79 -3.14
C GLU A 196 -6.57 -4.96 -2.23
N ILE A 197 -6.47 -6.18 -1.65
CA ILE A 197 -5.38 -6.60 -0.77
C ILE A 197 -4.46 -7.52 -1.57
N MET A 198 -3.15 -7.33 -1.41
CA MET A 198 -2.11 -8.17 -2.00
C MET A 198 -1.08 -8.52 -0.94
N GLU A 199 -0.66 -9.78 -0.87
CA GLU A 199 0.56 -10.18 -0.17
C GLU A 199 1.77 -9.87 -1.05
N TYR A 200 2.83 -9.31 -0.45
CA TYR A 200 3.99 -8.82 -1.18
C TYR A 200 5.28 -9.09 -0.42
N ASP A 201 6.20 -9.80 -1.06
CA ASP A 201 7.58 -10.00 -0.56
C ASP A 201 8.44 -8.80 -0.95
N PRO A 202 8.86 -7.92 0.00
CA PRO A 202 9.71 -6.78 -0.30
C PRO A 202 11.13 -7.17 -0.75
N ALA A 203 11.55 -8.42 -0.58
CA ALA A 203 12.81 -8.94 -1.11
C ALA A 203 12.70 -9.36 -2.58
N SER A 204 11.49 -9.37 -3.16
CA SER A 204 11.28 -9.65 -4.58
C SER A 204 12.02 -8.64 -5.47
N PRO A 205 12.48 -9.05 -6.66
CA PRO A 205 13.09 -8.13 -7.62
C PRO A 205 12.17 -6.96 -7.97
N ALA A 206 12.76 -5.77 -8.21
CA ALA A 206 12.00 -4.64 -8.74
C ALA A 206 11.26 -5.03 -10.02
N PRO A 207 10.02 -4.59 -10.22
CA PRO A 207 9.30 -4.86 -11.45
C PRO A 207 10.06 -4.28 -12.66
N PRO A 208 9.93 -4.90 -13.85
CA PRO A 208 10.45 -4.29 -15.07
C PRO A 208 9.81 -2.90 -15.24
N LYS A 209 10.52 -2.01 -15.98
CA LYS A 209 10.09 -0.62 -16.15
C LYS A 209 8.59 -0.53 -16.46
N MET A 210 7.87 0.26 -15.64
CA MET A 210 6.49 0.63 -15.96
C MET A 210 6.46 1.31 -17.32
N ALA A 211 5.52 0.88 -18.18
CA ALA A 211 5.20 1.69 -19.35
C ALA A 211 4.63 3.04 -18.88
N PRO A 212 5.03 4.16 -19.50
CA PRO A 212 4.35 5.42 -19.23
C PRO A 212 2.86 5.24 -19.53
N TYR A 213 2.01 5.90 -18.72
CA TYR A 213 0.58 5.94 -19.00
C TYR A 213 0.35 6.35 -20.45
N ALA A 214 -0.28 5.49 -21.23
CA ALA A 214 -0.82 5.84 -22.53
C ALA A 214 -2.09 6.67 -22.35
#